data_2ebe7fb27ae68fd7ad3493e2b1cdd22b
#
_entry.id   2ebe7fb27ae68fd7ad3493e2b1cdd22b
#
_cell.length_a   1.000
_cell.length_b   1.000
_cell.length_c   1.000
_cell.angle_alpha   90.00
_cell.angle_beta   90.00
_cell.angle_gamma   90.00
#
_symmetry.space_group_name_H-M   'P 1'
#
loop_
_entity.id
_entity.type
_entity.pdbx_description
1 polymer ?
#
loop_
_entity_poly.entity_id
_entity_poly.type
_entity_poly.pdbx_seq_one_letter_code
_entity_poly.pdbx_strand_id
1 'polypeptide(L)'
;MIHTSSTTDLKRKLDNMTDTYTPPKIWKWDKESGGRFAAINRPIAGATHEKDLPIGEHPLQLYSLGTPNGVKVTVLLEELLELGIAEAEYDAWLINISEGTQFSDGFVNINPNSKIPALADHSGDTP
;
A
#
# COMPACT_ATOMS: atom_id res chain seq x y z
N MET A 1 40.25 13.64 14.90
CA MET A 1 40.06 14.93 14.21
C MET A 1 38.60 15.33 14.39
N ILE A 2 38.33 16.41 15.07
CA ILE A 2 37.00 16.98 15.26
C ILE A 2 36.77 17.92 14.07
N HIS A 3 35.82 17.56 13.18
CA HIS A 3 35.35 18.47 12.13
C HIS A 3 34.47 19.55 12.77
N THR A 4 35.04 20.72 12.97
CA THR A 4 34.25 21.93 13.25
C THR A 4 33.62 22.40 11.96
N SER A 5 32.27 22.25 11.85
CA SER A 5 31.50 22.91 10.78
C SER A 5 31.79 24.41 10.83
N SER A 6 32.18 25.01 9.71
CA SER A 6 32.45 26.44 9.65
C SER A 6 31.17 27.22 9.96
N THR A 7 31.32 28.40 10.56
CA THR A 7 30.21 29.33 10.86
C THR A 7 29.38 29.65 9.62
N THR A 8 29.96 29.53 8.43
CA THR A 8 29.31 29.70 7.14
C THR A 8 28.33 28.57 6.81
N ASP A 9 28.64 27.30 7.20
CA ASP A 9 27.76 26.16 7.00
C ASP A 9 26.55 26.18 7.95
N LEU A 10 26.76 26.64 9.18
CA LEU A 10 25.71 26.86 10.14
C LEU A 10 24.75 27.96 9.71
N LYS A 11 25.28 29.07 9.18
CA LYS A 11 24.50 30.18 8.66
C LYS A 11 23.67 29.77 7.44
N ARG A 12 24.24 28.97 6.53
CA ARG A 12 23.56 28.42 5.36
C ARG A 12 22.46 27.43 5.74
N LYS A 13 22.64 26.63 6.80
CA LYS A 13 21.61 25.77 7.36
C LYS A 13 20.49 26.56 8.05
N LEU A 14 20.83 27.65 8.73
CA LEU A 14 19.83 28.53 9.36
C LEU A 14 19.04 29.33 8.32
N ASP A 15 19.68 29.82 7.27
CA ASP A 15 19.01 30.56 6.18
C ASP A 15 18.05 29.64 5.41
N ASN A 16 18.35 28.33 5.27
CA ASN A 16 17.45 27.34 4.72
C ASN A 16 16.29 26.96 5.68
N MET A 17 16.37 27.26 6.97
CA MET A 17 15.31 27.04 7.95
C MET A 17 14.29 28.18 8.02
N THR A 18 14.56 29.32 7.36
CA THR A 18 13.67 30.48 7.33
C THR A 18 12.81 30.57 6.06
N ASP A 19 12.93 29.62 5.14
CA ASP A 19 11.97 29.51 4.05
C ASP A 19 10.60 29.12 4.62
N THR A 20 9.82 30.16 4.91
CA THR A 20 8.45 29.99 5.40
C THR A 20 7.64 29.32 4.28
N TYR A 21 7.31 28.04 4.49
CA TYR A 21 6.47 27.31 3.55
C TYR A 21 5.16 28.07 3.33
N THR A 22 4.91 28.45 2.10
CA THR A 22 3.64 29.06 1.69
C THR A 22 2.82 28.00 0.97
N PRO A 23 1.72 27.54 1.56
CA PRO A 23 0.91 26.52 0.93
C PRO A 23 0.30 27.02 -0.38
N PRO A 24 0.22 26.19 -1.42
CA PRO A 24 -0.41 26.56 -2.68
C PRO A 24 -1.91 26.83 -2.46
N LYS A 25 -2.50 27.74 -3.24
CA LYS A 25 -3.95 28.02 -3.19
C LYS A 25 -4.80 26.80 -3.51
N ILE A 26 -4.28 25.92 -4.39
CA ILE A 26 -4.88 24.65 -4.75
C ILE A 26 -3.83 23.57 -4.53
N TRP A 27 -4.07 22.67 -3.60
CA TRP A 27 -3.19 21.55 -3.36
C TRP A 27 -3.33 20.55 -4.52
N LYS A 28 -2.19 20.08 -5.03
CA LYS A 28 -2.12 18.99 -6.02
C LYS A 28 -1.23 17.90 -5.45
N TRP A 29 -1.68 16.66 -5.62
CA TRP A 29 -0.86 15.53 -5.25
C TRP A 29 0.36 15.43 -6.16
N ASP A 30 1.51 15.20 -5.54
CA ASP A 30 2.77 14.97 -6.21
C ASP A 30 3.46 13.75 -5.60
N LYS A 31 3.92 12.84 -6.45
CA LYS A 31 4.62 11.63 -6.03
C LYS A 31 5.87 11.92 -5.19
N GLU A 32 6.50 13.04 -5.41
CA GLU A 32 7.73 13.45 -4.74
C GLU A 32 7.50 14.19 -3.42
N SER A 33 6.28 14.65 -3.21
CA SER A 33 5.88 15.33 -1.98
C SER A 33 5.38 14.35 -0.94
N GLY A 34 6.19 13.87 -0.06
CA GLY A 34 5.75 12.95 1.00
C GLY A 34 6.80 11.90 1.33
N GLY A 35 7.98 12.07 0.78
CA GLY A 35 9.13 11.23 1.06
C GLY A 35 8.97 9.80 0.55
N ARG A 36 9.67 8.88 1.20
CA ARG A 36 9.80 7.47 0.80
C ARG A 36 8.48 6.74 0.59
N PHE A 37 7.42 7.12 1.28
CA PHE A 37 6.14 6.42 1.28
C PHE A 37 5.03 7.16 0.53
N ALA A 38 5.35 8.25 -0.18
CA ALA A 38 4.37 9.06 -0.91
C ALA A 38 3.57 8.25 -1.94
N ALA A 39 4.21 7.28 -2.59
CA ALA A 39 3.59 6.45 -3.61
C ALA A 39 2.62 5.39 -3.07
N ILE A 40 2.61 5.12 -1.77
CA ILE A 40 1.76 4.08 -1.15
C ILE A 40 0.33 4.57 -0.96
N ASN A 41 0.17 5.87 -0.71
CA ASN A 41 -1.11 6.51 -0.50
C ASN A 41 -1.38 7.54 -1.59
N ARG A 42 -2.57 7.50 -2.16
CA ARG A 42 -3.02 8.50 -3.14
C ARG A 42 -4.33 9.12 -2.68
N PRO A 43 -4.48 10.44 -2.86
CA PRO A 43 -5.75 11.12 -2.57
C PRO A 43 -6.78 10.99 -3.70
N ILE A 44 -6.42 10.36 -4.83
CA ILE A 44 -7.26 10.23 -6.01
C ILE A 44 -7.86 8.82 -6.02
N ALA A 45 -9.18 8.72 -6.12
CA ALA A 45 -9.88 7.46 -6.32
C ALA A 45 -9.71 6.92 -7.74
N GLY A 46 -9.89 5.60 -7.89
CA GLY A 46 -9.86 4.90 -9.16
C GLY A 46 -8.48 4.33 -9.54
N ALA A 47 -8.49 3.53 -10.60
CA ALA A 47 -7.30 2.87 -11.11
C ALA A 47 -6.36 3.84 -11.83
N THR A 48 -5.05 3.56 -11.74
CA THR A 48 -4.03 4.30 -12.48
C THR A 48 -3.55 3.59 -13.73
N HIS A 49 -3.72 2.29 -13.79
CA HIS A 49 -3.22 1.44 -14.86
C HIS A 49 -3.99 0.13 -14.90
N GLU A 50 -3.95 -0.52 -16.02
CA GLU A 50 -4.52 -1.83 -16.25
C GLU A 50 -3.53 -2.91 -15.83
N LYS A 51 -3.98 -3.82 -14.98
CA LYS A 51 -3.23 -5.00 -14.57
C LYS A 51 -4.19 -6.01 -13.96
N ASP A 52 -4.35 -7.16 -14.60
CA ASP A 52 -5.11 -8.26 -14.06
C ASP A 52 -4.43 -8.85 -12.83
N LEU A 53 -5.23 -9.25 -11.85
CA LEU A 53 -4.74 -10.01 -10.71
C LEU A 53 -4.83 -11.51 -11.00
N PRO A 54 -3.85 -12.30 -10.52
CA PRO A 54 -3.94 -13.74 -10.63
C PRO A 54 -5.10 -14.29 -9.80
N ILE A 55 -5.69 -15.36 -10.27
CA ILE A 55 -6.73 -16.13 -9.56
C ILE A 55 -6.29 -17.59 -9.56
N GLY A 56 -6.34 -18.23 -8.40
CA GLY A 56 -5.99 -19.62 -8.22
C GLY A 56 -7.22 -20.53 -8.20
N GLU A 57 -7.08 -21.69 -7.58
CA GLU A 57 -8.09 -22.76 -7.59
C GLU A 57 -9.08 -22.66 -6.43
N HIS A 58 -8.69 -22.08 -5.31
CA HIS A 58 -9.54 -21.97 -4.14
C HIS A 58 -10.55 -20.82 -4.27
N PRO A 59 -11.73 -20.94 -3.67
CA PRO A 59 -12.72 -19.86 -3.66
C PRO A 59 -12.19 -18.58 -2.99
N LEU A 60 -11.38 -18.71 -1.95
CA LEU A 60 -10.79 -17.57 -1.25
C LEU A 60 -9.47 -17.15 -1.94
N GLN A 61 -9.43 -15.90 -2.37
CA GLN A 61 -8.26 -15.31 -3.00
C GLN A 61 -7.78 -14.12 -2.16
N LEU A 62 -6.61 -14.28 -1.54
CA LEU A 62 -6.02 -13.25 -0.70
C LEU A 62 -4.96 -12.46 -1.45
N TYR A 63 -5.14 -11.16 -1.55
CA TYR A 63 -4.19 -10.22 -2.14
C TYR A 63 -3.57 -9.37 -1.03
N SER A 64 -2.31 -9.61 -0.71
CA SER A 64 -1.70 -9.06 0.49
C SER A 64 -0.18 -8.88 0.38
N LEU A 65 0.41 -8.42 1.46
CA LEU A 65 1.84 -8.29 1.67
C LEU A 65 2.12 -8.54 3.15
N GLY A 66 3.34 -8.99 3.49
CA GLY A 66 3.77 -9.28 4.86
C GLY A 66 3.92 -8.02 5.74
N THR A 67 2.88 -7.24 5.84
CA THR A 67 2.76 -6.08 6.74
C THR A 67 1.95 -6.46 7.98
N PRO A 68 1.98 -5.64 9.06
CA PRO A 68 1.15 -5.91 10.25
C PRO A 68 -0.34 -6.08 9.95
N ASN A 69 -0.88 -5.35 8.97
CA ASN A 69 -2.27 -5.51 8.54
C ASN A 69 -2.47 -6.73 7.64
N GLY A 70 -1.53 -7.00 6.74
CA GLY A 70 -1.61 -8.14 5.82
C GLY A 70 -1.61 -9.48 6.52
N VAL A 71 -0.79 -9.66 7.55
CA VAL A 71 -0.68 -10.94 8.29
C VAL A 71 -1.91 -11.28 9.13
N LYS A 72 -2.78 -10.33 9.43
CA LYS A 72 -4.02 -10.58 10.20
C LYS A 72 -4.92 -11.60 9.51
N VAL A 73 -5.10 -11.47 8.21
CA VAL A 73 -5.95 -12.38 7.43
C VAL A 73 -5.30 -13.75 7.31
N THR A 74 -4.01 -13.81 7.04
CA THR A 74 -3.26 -15.06 6.97
C THR A 74 -3.34 -15.83 8.29
N VAL A 75 -3.12 -15.15 9.41
CA VAL A 75 -3.23 -15.77 10.74
C VAL A 75 -4.63 -16.35 10.96
N LEU A 76 -5.68 -15.60 10.64
CA LEU A 76 -7.06 -16.09 10.78
C LEU A 76 -7.32 -17.34 9.93
N LEU A 77 -6.95 -17.32 8.65
CA LEU A 77 -7.20 -18.44 7.75
C LEU A 77 -6.41 -19.68 8.17
N GLU A 78 -5.16 -19.54 8.56
CA GLU A 78 -4.32 -20.64 9.06
C GLU A 78 -4.88 -21.24 10.38
N GLU A 79 -5.34 -20.40 11.30
CA GLU A 79 -6.01 -20.88 12.53
C GLU A 79 -7.29 -21.67 12.23
N LEU A 80 -8.09 -21.21 11.27
CA LEU A 80 -9.29 -21.93 10.84
C LEU A 80 -8.95 -23.28 10.21
N LEU A 81 -7.91 -23.35 9.38
CA LEU A 81 -7.43 -24.61 8.80
C LEU A 81 -6.93 -25.57 9.86
N GLU A 82 -6.22 -25.11 10.87
CA GLU A 82 -5.76 -25.92 12.00
C GLU A 82 -6.94 -26.50 12.81
N LEU A 83 -8.05 -25.78 12.86
CA LEU A 83 -9.30 -26.27 13.46
C LEU A 83 -10.06 -27.26 12.56
N GLY A 84 -9.55 -27.57 11.36
CA GLY A 84 -10.16 -28.51 10.42
C GLY A 84 -11.27 -27.90 9.55
N ILE A 85 -11.35 -26.58 9.43
CA ILE A 85 -12.32 -25.88 8.58
C ILE A 85 -11.74 -25.77 7.18
N ALA A 86 -12.04 -26.74 6.31
CA ALA A 86 -11.48 -26.82 4.95
C ALA A 86 -11.90 -25.66 4.05
N GLU A 87 -13.04 -25.04 4.30
CA GLU A 87 -13.54 -23.88 3.57
C GLU A 87 -12.65 -22.63 3.73
N ALA A 88 -11.72 -22.65 4.69
CA ALA A 88 -10.72 -21.61 4.87
C ALA A 88 -9.48 -21.76 3.96
N GLU A 89 -9.43 -22.80 3.11
CA GLU A 89 -8.37 -22.92 2.10
C GLU A 89 -8.39 -21.71 1.15
N TYR A 90 -7.19 -21.20 0.84
CA TYR A 90 -7.05 -19.97 0.08
C TYR A 90 -5.80 -19.98 -0.80
N ASP A 91 -5.83 -19.18 -1.85
CA ASP A 91 -4.62 -18.80 -2.60
C ASP A 91 -4.18 -17.40 -2.18
N ALA A 92 -2.88 -17.24 -1.98
CA ALA A 92 -2.30 -15.96 -1.56
C ALA A 92 -1.41 -15.37 -2.65
N TRP A 93 -1.63 -14.10 -2.95
CA TRP A 93 -0.92 -13.35 -3.98
C TRP A 93 -0.25 -12.13 -3.40
N LEU A 94 1.04 -11.96 -3.70
CA LEU A 94 1.80 -10.82 -3.24
C LEU A 94 1.41 -9.55 -4.01
N ILE A 95 1.06 -8.50 -3.29
CA ILE A 95 0.83 -7.17 -3.84
C ILE A 95 1.99 -6.26 -3.48
N ASN A 96 2.77 -5.86 -4.48
CA ASN A 96 3.87 -4.93 -4.26
C ASN A 96 3.35 -3.50 -4.18
N ILE A 97 3.09 -3.03 -2.96
CA ILE A 97 2.56 -1.70 -2.70
C ILE A 97 3.56 -0.58 -3.03
N SER A 98 4.86 -0.87 -3.05
CA SER A 98 5.87 0.12 -3.41
C SER A 98 5.90 0.41 -4.91
N GLU A 99 5.45 -0.54 -5.73
CA GLU A 99 5.28 -0.38 -7.19
C GLU A 99 3.90 0.13 -7.59
N GLY A 100 2.98 0.26 -6.64
CA GLY A 100 1.64 0.79 -6.90
C GLY A 100 0.66 -0.25 -7.46
N THR A 101 0.89 -1.54 -7.27
CA THR A 101 -0.02 -2.61 -7.74
C THR A 101 -1.43 -2.48 -7.16
N GLN A 102 -1.56 -1.93 -5.95
CA GLN A 102 -2.86 -1.65 -5.30
C GLN A 102 -3.71 -0.60 -6.05
N PHE A 103 -3.12 0.10 -7.00
CA PHE A 103 -3.80 1.10 -7.84
C PHE A 103 -4.11 0.57 -9.26
N SER A 104 -3.86 -0.71 -9.53
CA SER A 104 -4.31 -1.33 -10.77
C SER A 104 -5.82 -1.49 -10.78
N ASP A 105 -6.43 -1.54 -11.97
CA ASP A 105 -7.86 -1.76 -12.12
C ASP A 105 -8.30 -3.11 -11.54
N GLY A 106 -7.51 -4.15 -11.71
CA GLY A 106 -7.77 -5.46 -11.12
C GLY A 106 -7.89 -5.41 -9.60
N PHE A 107 -6.99 -4.69 -8.92
CA PHE A 107 -7.05 -4.52 -7.48
C PHE A 107 -8.18 -3.58 -7.03
N VAL A 108 -8.35 -2.45 -7.71
CA VAL A 108 -9.40 -1.46 -7.41
C VAL A 108 -10.80 -2.05 -7.55
N ASN A 109 -11.01 -2.98 -8.49
CA ASN A 109 -12.27 -3.69 -8.65
C ASN A 109 -12.61 -4.59 -7.45
N ILE A 110 -11.60 -5.11 -6.76
CA ILE A 110 -11.79 -5.90 -5.52
C ILE A 110 -11.90 -4.97 -4.31
N ASN A 111 -10.99 -4.02 -4.20
CA ASN A 111 -10.96 -3.05 -3.10
C ASN A 111 -10.76 -1.62 -3.61
N PRO A 112 -11.84 -0.84 -3.77
CA PRO A 112 -11.76 0.55 -4.23
C PRO A 112 -10.91 1.48 -3.35
N ASN A 113 -10.66 1.10 -2.09
CA ASN A 113 -9.79 1.85 -1.18
C ASN A 113 -8.30 1.70 -1.51
N SER A 114 -7.93 0.80 -2.42
CA SER A 114 -6.54 0.56 -2.83
C SER A 114 -5.61 0.25 -1.64
N LYS A 115 -6.08 -0.59 -0.72
CA LYS A 115 -5.37 -0.99 0.49
C LYS A 115 -5.31 -2.51 0.60
N ILE A 116 -4.15 -3.05 0.95
CA ILE A 116 -4.00 -4.43 1.37
C ILE A 116 -4.31 -4.56 2.88
N PRO A 117 -4.73 -5.73 3.34
CA PRO A 117 -5.13 -6.92 2.60
C PRO A 117 -6.49 -6.74 1.90
N ALA A 118 -6.69 -7.47 0.81
CA ALA A 118 -7.98 -7.64 0.17
C ALA A 118 -8.25 -9.15 0.02
N LEU A 119 -9.43 -9.58 0.41
CA LEU A 119 -9.88 -10.96 0.31
C LEU A 119 -11.12 -11.01 -0.57
N ALA A 120 -11.03 -11.76 -1.66
CA ALA A 120 -12.17 -12.07 -2.52
C ALA A 120 -12.66 -13.48 -2.24
N ASP A 121 -13.98 -13.64 -2.06
CA ASP A 121 -14.63 -14.92 -1.86
C ASP A 121 -15.49 -15.24 -3.08
N HIS A 122 -15.06 -16.24 -3.84
CA HIS A 122 -15.74 -16.73 -5.05
C HIS A 122 -16.64 -17.94 -4.78
N SER A 123 -16.96 -18.26 -3.53
CA SER A 123 -17.83 -19.39 -3.18
C SER A 123 -19.30 -19.14 -3.47
N GLY A 124 -19.70 -17.88 -3.65
CA GLY A 124 -21.06 -17.49 -3.98
C GLY A 124 -21.29 -17.23 -5.47
N ASP A 125 -22.51 -16.86 -5.84
CA ASP A 125 -22.88 -16.52 -7.23
C ASP A 125 -22.24 -15.20 -7.71
N THR A 126 -21.85 -14.34 -6.78
CA THR A 126 -21.10 -13.09 -7.02
C THR A 126 -20.01 -12.96 -5.96
N PRO A 127 -18.79 -12.66 -6.36
CA PRO A 127 -17.68 -12.43 -5.43
C PRO A 127 -17.82 -11.14 -4.63
#